data_25615febcaa32a61d6c9bdd408ceba4f
#
_entry.id   25615febcaa32a61d6c9bdd408ceba4f
#
_cell.length_a   1.000
_cell.length_b   1.000
_cell.length_c   1.000
_cell.angle_alpha   90.00
_cell.angle_beta   90.00
_cell.angle_gamma   90.00
#
_symmetry.space_group_name_H-M   'P 1'
#
loop_
_entity.id
_entity.type
_entity.pdbx_description
1 polymer ?
#
loop_
_entity_poly.entity_id
_entity_poly.type
_entity_poly.pdbx_seq_one_letter_code
_entity_poly.pdbx_strand_id
1 'polypeptide(L)'
;MQHYVVVSGGTLRRMDHGPRPLLETLMRYMATYDMMESIRNTNQWLGASALAMASYPAFSLFPNPAMEWLAAWGEVTERSFARMVVKPDWDIPPVVGPTGQDCLVSIEPVMERPFGDLLKFSVQGRKETGRKVLLVAPMSGHYATLLRSTVISLLPDCDVYVTDWHNARDIPVSAGKFDIEDYTLYLVDFMHHLGPDTHVIAVCQPAPLTLAATAYLAEEAPEAQPRSLTLIGGPIDPDAAPTDVTDFGHSVTMGQLEQLMIQQVGFKYAGVGRKVYPGLLQLASFISMNNDTHRDAFTNQITRVAHKAAHEHDKHNKFYDEYLAVMDMPAEFYLSTVQRV
;
A
#
# COMPACT_ATOMS: atom_id res chain seq x y z
N MET A 1 -17.08 24.92 -22.74
CA MET A 1 -17.06 25.01 -24.24
C MET A 1 -18.17 24.12 -24.77
N GLN A 2 -19.12 24.69 -25.52
CA GLN A 2 -20.20 23.92 -26.11
C GLN A 2 -19.69 23.32 -27.42
N HIS A 3 -19.69 22.00 -27.54
CA HIS A 3 -19.36 21.33 -28.80
C HIS A 3 -20.65 21.08 -29.60
N TYR A 4 -20.68 21.58 -30.85
CA TYR A 4 -21.74 21.33 -31.81
C TYR A 4 -21.21 20.41 -32.92
N VAL A 5 -22.00 19.40 -33.29
CA VAL A 5 -21.74 18.59 -34.49
C VAL A 5 -22.77 18.99 -35.57
N VAL A 6 -22.28 19.44 -36.70
CA VAL A 6 -23.13 19.78 -37.86
C VAL A 6 -23.34 18.50 -38.68
N VAL A 7 -24.59 18.07 -38.79
CA VAL A 7 -24.99 17.00 -39.71
C VAL A 7 -25.65 17.66 -40.92
N SER A 8 -25.25 17.29 -42.13
CA SER A 8 -25.80 17.81 -43.39
C SER A 8 -27.31 17.59 -43.43
N GLY A 9 -28.09 18.67 -43.32
CA GLY A 9 -29.56 18.59 -43.32
C GLY A 9 -30.27 19.58 -42.41
N GLY A 10 -29.58 20.59 -41.91
CA GLY A 10 -30.22 21.82 -41.38
C GLY A 10 -30.99 21.78 -40.06
N THR A 11 -30.83 20.77 -39.22
CA THR A 11 -31.42 20.77 -37.87
C THR A 11 -30.34 20.56 -36.83
N LEU A 12 -30.06 21.57 -36.01
CA LEU A 12 -29.19 21.48 -34.83
C LEU A 12 -29.92 20.61 -33.77
N ARG A 13 -29.51 19.39 -33.60
CA ARG A 13 -29.89 18.59 -32.42
C ARG A 13 -28.95 18.94 -31.27
N ARG A 14 -29.52 19.52 -30.22
CA ARG A 14 -28.85 19.69 -28.94
C ARG A 14 -28.59 18.29 -28.38
N MET A 15 -27.33 17.91 -28.20
CA MET A 15 -27.00 16.79 -27.38
C MET A 15 -27.23 17.22 -25.92
N ASP A 16 -28.38 16.89 -25.38
CA ASP A 16 -28.71 17.08 -23.98
C ASP A 16 -28.00 15.98 -23.20
N HIS A 17 -26.75 16.26 -22.78
CA HIS A 17 -26.12 15.50 -21.72
C HIS A 17 -26.74 15.98 -20.40
N GLY A 18 -27.99 15.64 -20.18
CA GLY A 18 -28.59 15.72 -18.84
C GLY A 18 -27.66 15.02 -17.84
N PRO A 19 -27.63 15.45 -16.57
CA PRO A 19 -26.83 14.77 -15.56
C PRO A 19 -27.22 13.29 -15.58
N ARG A 20 -26.24 12.43 -15.90
CA ARG A 20 -26.48 10.97 -15.81
C ARG A 20 -27.00 10.69 -14.42
N PRO A 21 -28.04 9.87 -14.25
CA PRO A 21 -28.56 9.58 -12.92
C PRO A 21 -27.41 9.11 -12.06
N LEU A 22 -27.33 9.64 -10.86
CA LEU A 22 -26.24 9.39 -9.87
C LEU A 22 -25.97 7.88 -9.75
N LEU A 23 -27.01 7.07 -9.83
CA LEU A 23 -26.97 5.61 -9.79
C LEU A 23 -26.17 4.99 -10.95
N GLU A 24 -26.33 5.49 -12.19
CA GLU A 24 -25.57 4.97 -13.35
C GLU A 24 -24.07 5.30 -13.21
N THR A 25 -23.75 6.47 -12.70
CA THR A 25 -22.37 6.88 -12.44
C THR A 25 -21.75 6.02 -11.35
N LEU A 26 -22.44 5.84 -10.23
CA LEU A 26 -22.05 4.95 -9.14
C LEU A 26 -21.81 3.51 -9.62
N MET A 27 -22.76 2.95 -10.34
CA MET A 27 -22.66 1.58 -10.87
C MET A 27 -21.47 1.43 -11.82
N ARG A 28 -21.15 2.44 -12.61
CA ARG A 28 -20.00 2.40 -13.52
C ARG A 28 -18.65 2.34 -12.77
N TYR A 29 -18.47 3.16 -11.73
CA TYR A 29 -17.24 3.16 -10.94
C TYR A 29 -17.06 1.86 -10.15
N MET A 30 -18.13 1.33 -9.57
CA MET A 30 -18.11 0.04 -8.90
C MET A 30 -17.83 -1.11 -9.87
N ALA A 31 -18.44 -1.08 -11.07
CA ALA A 31 -18.17 -2.09 -12.11
C ALA A 31 -16.70 -2.08 -12.57
N THR A 32 -16.05 -0.91 -12.62
CA THR A 32 -14.63 -0.81 -12.97
C THR A 32 -13.75 -1.40 -11.87
N TYR A 33 -14.06 -1.13 -10.61
CA TYR A 33 -13.38 -1.73 -9.46
C TYR A 33 -13.49 -3.26 -9.47
N ASP A 34 -14.71 -3.79 -9.59
CA ASP A 34 -14.98 -5.22 -9.64
C ASP A 34 -14.35 -5.89 -10.86
N MET A 35 -14.24 -5.18 -11.99
CA MET A 35 -13.54 -5.66 -13.18
C MET A 35 -12.03 -5.81 -12.95
N MET A 36 -11.38 -4.86 -12.27
CA MET A 36 -9.96 -4.98 -11.91
C MET A 36 -9.73 -6.19 -11.00
N GLU A 37 -10.57 -6.37 -9.99
CA GLU A 37 -10.53 -7.54 -9.12
C GLU A 37 -10.75 -8.85 -9.89
N SER A 38 -11.67 -8.86 -10.86
CA SER A 38 -11.92 -10.02 -11.71
C SER A 38 -10.73 -10.37 -12.59
N ILE A 39 -10.04 -9.37 -13.17
CA ILE A 39 -8.81 -9.58 -13.94
C ILE A 39 -7.73 -10.18 -13.06
N ARG A 40 -7.52 -9.65 -11.86
CA ARG A 40 -6.58 -10.19 -10.88
C ARG A 40 -6.89 -11.66 -10.54
N ASN A 41 -8.15 -11.93 -10.16
CA ASN A 41 -8.60 -13.28 -9.81
C ASN A 41 -8.44 -14.26 -10.98
N THR A 42 -8.73 -13.83 -12.20
CA THR A 42 -8.58 -14.67 -13.41
C THR A 42 -7.12 -15.04 -13.64
N ASN A 43 -6.20 -14.10 -13.50
CA ASN A 43 -4.76 -14.39 -13.65
C ASN A 43 -4.25 -15.32 -12.54
N GLN A 44 -4.70 -15.14 -11.29
CA GLN A 44 -4.40 -16.06 -10.20
C GLN A 44 -4.91 -17.48 -10.50
N TRP A 45 -6.15 -17.59 -10.96
CA TRP A 45 -6.75 -18.88 -11.34
C TRP A 45 -6.01 -19.54 -12.51
N LEU A 46 -5.60 -18.77 -13.52
CA LEU A 46 -4.81 -19.28 -14.64
C LEU A 46 -3.47 -19.84 -14.17
N GLY A 47 -2.79 -19.13 -13.27
CA GLY A 47 -1.54 -19.60 -12.64
C GLY A 47 -1.74 -20.91 -11.89
N ALA A 48 -2.74 -20.95 -11.00
CA ALA A 48 -3.08 -22.16 -10.23
C ALA A 48 -3.45 -23.34 -11.12
N SER A 49 -4.20 -23.10 -12.20
CA SER A 49 -4.60 -24.13 -13.15
C SER A 49 -3.42 -24.70 -13.94
N ALA A 50 -2.48 -23.84 -14.36
CA ALA A 50 -1.25 -24.25 -15.04
C ALA A 50 -0.37 -25.10 -14.11
N LEU A 51 -0.21 -24.67 -12.85
CA LEU A 51 0.53 -25.42 -11.84
C LEU A 51 -0.11 -26.80 -11.58
N ALA A 52 -1.43 -26.86 -11.41
CA ALA A 52 -2.17 -28.11 -11.20
C ALA A 52 -2.04 -29.05 -12.39
N MET A 53 -2.16 -28.52 -13.63
CA MET A 53 -1.97 -29.32 -14.85
C MET A 53 -0.56 -29.88 -14.95
N ALA A 54 0.45 -29.06 -14.73
CA ALA A 54 1.86 -29.50 -14.80
C ALA A 54 2.21 -30.52 -13.70
N SER A 55 1.54 -30.45 -12.55
CA SER A 55 1.72 -31.36 -11.41
C SER A 55 0.92 -32.67 -11.54
N TYR A 56 0.16 -32.85 -12.63
CA TYR A 56 -0.64 -34.07 -12.80
C TYR A 56 0.26 -35.29 -12.94
N PRO A 57 0.02 -36.40 -12.20
CA PRO A 57 0.93 -37.53 -12.10
C PRO A 57 1.36 -38.17 -13.44
N ALA A 58 0.51 -38.15 -14.46
CA ALA A 58 0.85 -38.66 -15.77
C ALA A 58 2.01 -37.93 -16.46
N PHE A 59 2.19 -36.63 -16.17
CA PHE A 59 3.29 -35.84 -16.75
C PHE A 59 4.60 -35.93 -15.95
N SER A 60 4.56 -36.48 -14.72
CA SER A 60 5.75 -36.73 -13.91
C SER A 60 6.44 -38.07 -14.18
N LEU A 61 5.83 -38.92 -14.98
CA LEU A 61 6.38 -40.24 -15.31
C LEU A 61 7.67 -40.18 -16.15
N PHE A 62 7.85 -39.09 -16.89
CA PHE A 62 9.04 -38.85 -17.71
C PHE A 62 9.48 -37.39 -17.57
N PRO A 63 10.80 -37.08 -17.65
CA PRO A 63 11.29 -35.70 -17.68
C PRO A 63 10.60 -34.93 -18.81
N ASN A 64 9.92 -33.85 -18.46
CA ASN A 64 9.22 -33.02 -19.42
C ASN A 64 9.52 -31.53 -19.17
N PRO A 65 10.55 -30.95 -19.82
CA PRO A 65 10.92 -29.56 -19.62
C PRO A 65 9.78 -28.57 -19.85
N ALA A 66 8.88 -28.87 -20.80
CA ALA A 66 7.73 -27.98 -21.04
C ALA A 66 6.78 -27.90 -19.82
N MET A 67 6.59 -29.05 -19.13
CA MET A 67 5.78 -29.07 -17.91
C MET A 67 6.50 -28.40 -16.74
N GLU A 68 7.84 -28.50 -16.65
CA GLU A 68 8.61 -27.77 -15.62
C GLU A 68 8.50 -26.25 -15.81
N TRP A 69 8.60 -25.77 -17.04
CA TRP A 69 8.37 -24.35 -17.36
C TRP A 69 6.93 -23.92 -17.09
N LEU A 70 5.94 -24.73 -17.44
CA LEU A 70 4.53 -24.45 -17.18
C LEU A 70 4.25 -24.39 -15.68
N ALA A 71 4.82 -25.30 -14.89
CA ALA A 71 4.72 -25.30 -13.44
C ALA A 71 5.34 -24.03 -12.85
N ALA A 72 6.54 -23.67 -13.30
CA ALA A 72 7.24 -22.47 -12.83
C ALA A 72 6.48 -21.19 -13.15
N TRP A 73 5.96 -21.07 -14.37
CA TRP A 73 5.11 -19.95 -14.75
C TRP A 73 3.82 -19.90 -13.91
N GLY A 74 3.19 -21.05 -13.71
CA GLY A 74 1.98 -21.17 -12.91
C GLY A 74 2.20 -20.76 -11.45
N GLU A 75 3.28 -21.24 -10.83
CA GLU A 75 3.64 -20.90 -9.45
C GLU A 75 3.91 -19.41 -9.27
N VAL A 76 4.77 -18.84 -10.12
CA VAL A 76 5.12 -17.41 -10.03
C VAL A 76 3.90 -16.54 -10.29
N THR A 77 3.05 -16.90 -11.25
CA THR A 77 1.83 -16.15 -11.58
C THR A 77 0.81 -16.25 -10.46
N GLU A 78 0.48 -17.46 -10.00
CA GLU A 78 -0.47 -17.64 -8.91
C GLU A 78 -0.05 -16.85 -7.66
N ARG A 79 1.21 -17.04 -7.22
CA ARG A 79 1.75 -16.34 -6.05
C ARG A 79 1.68 -14.83 -6.20
N SER A 80 2.07 -14.29 -7.36
CA SER A 80 2.09 -12.84 -7.59
C SER A 80 0.70 -12.22 -7.45
N PHE A 81 -0.30 -12.82 -8.09
CA PHE A 81 -1.67 -12.30 -8.03
C PHE A 81 -2.38 -12.60 -6.70
N ALA A 82 -2.00 -13.66 -5.98
CA ALA A 82 -2.48 -13.92 -4.62
C ALA A 82 -2.00 -12.86 -3.63
N ARG A 83 -0.73 -12.45 -3.72
CA ARG A 83 -0.12 -11.47 -2.80
C ARG A 83 -0.69 -10.05 -2.93
N MET A 84 -1.18 -9.66 -4.09
CA MET A 84 -1.68 -8.30 -4.35
C MET A 84 -2.80 -7.82 -3.41
N VAL A 85 -3.49 -8.71 -2.71
CA VAL A 85 -4.65 -8.36 -1.88
C VAL A 85 -4.55 -8.86 -0.43
N VAL A 86 -3.44 -9.46 -0.07
CA VAL A 86 -3.20 -10.02 1.27
C VAL A 86 -2.18 -9.17 1.99
N LYS A 87 -2.57 -8.64 3.16
CA LYS A 87 -1.61 -7.98 4.05
C LYS A 87 -0.57 -9.00 4.51
N PRO A 88 0.73 -8.74 4.32
CA PRO A 88 1.78 -9.60 4.85
C PRO A 88 1.76 -9.65 6.38
N ASP A 89 2.14 -10.77 6.95
CA ASP A 89 2.38 -10.88 8.39
C ASP A 89 3.68 -10.17 8.75
N TRP A 90 3.79 -9.72 9.98
CA TRP A 90 5.02 -9.07 10.46
C TRP A 90 6.20 -10.03 10.53
N ASP A 91 6.00 -11.32 10.76
CA ASP A 91 7.02 -12.39 10.80
C ASP A 91 8.35 -11.93 11.43
N ILE A 92 8.28 -11.28 12.59
CA ILE A 92 9.46 -10.81 13.31
C ILE A 92 10.18 -12.01 13.91
N PRO A 93 11.43 -12.28 13.52
CA PRO A 93 12.20 -13.35 14.12
C PRO A 93 12.47 -13.07 15.61
N PRO A 94 12.79 -14.09 16.41
CA PRO A 94 13.27 -13.89 17.78
C PRO A 94 14.44 -12.92 17.83
N VAL A 95 14.44 -12.03 18.81
CA VAL A 95 15.47 -11.01 19.02
C VAL A 95 16.36 -11.44 20.19
N VAL A 96 17.65 -11.16 20.11
CA VAL A 96 18.56 -11.48 21.22
C VAL A 96 18.19 -10.62 22.44
N GLY A 97 17.77 -11.27 23.51
CA GLY A 97 17.42 -10.65 24.77
C GLY A 97 18.63 -10.23 25.61
N PRO A 98 18.40 -9.56 26.76
CA PRO A 98 19.47 -9.00 27.60
C PRO A 98 20.48 -10.03 28.13
N THR A 99 20.11 -11.28 28.24
CA THR A 99 20.97 -12.38 28.73
C THR A 99 21.49 -13.27 27.60
N GLY A 100 21.34 -12.82 26.34
CA GLY A 100 21.85 -13.53 25.15
C GLY A 100 20.94 -14.65 24.64
N GLN A 101 19.73 -14.83 25.21
CA GLN A 101 18.73 -15.78 24.74
C GLN A 101 17.87 -15.19 23.62
N ASP A 102 17.33 -16.07 22.77
CA ASP A 102 16.34 -15.71 21.78
C ASP A 102 14.98 -15.43 22.47
N CYS A 103 14.45 -14.22 22.27
CA CYS A 103 13.18 -13.76 22.81
C CYS A 103 12.16 -13.55 21.69
N LEU A 104 10.95 -14.05 21.86
CA LEU A 104 9.85 -13.80 20.95
C LEU A 104 9.40 -12.34 21.04
N VAL A 105 8.84 -11.83 19.96
CA VAL A 105 8.28 -10.48 19.89
C VAL A 105 6.76 -10.58 19.79
N SER A 106 6.06 -9.94 20.75
CA SER A 106 4.61 -9.75 20.66
C SER A 106 4.29 -8.41 20.00
N ILE A 107 3.21 -8.38 19.24
CA ILE A 107 2.73 -7.20 18.51
C ILE A 107 1.30 -6.99 18.94
N GLU A 108 1.00 -5.81 19.47
CA GLU A 108 -0.33 -5.46 19.94
C GLU A 108 -0.69 -4.02 19.58
N PRO A 109 -1.95 -3.74 19.23
CA PRO A 109 -2.43 -2.37 19.09
C PRO A 109 -2.53 -1.73 20.48
N VAL A 110 -1.90 -0.55 20.63
CA VAL A 110 -2.00 0.27 21.85
C VAL A 110 -2.97 1.44 21.65
N MET A 111 -3.31 1.74 20.42
CA MET A 111 -4.40 2.65 20.05
C MET A 111 -5.02 2.18 18.75
N GLU A 112 -6.33 1.96 18.74
CA GLU A 112 -7.10 1.54 17.58
C GLU A 112 -7.92 2.71 17.04
N ARG A 113 -7.90 2.89 15.72
CA ARG A 113 -8.64 3.93 15.01
C ARG A 113 -9.21 3.36 13.71
N PRO A 114 -10.30 3.90 13.15
CA PRO A 114 -10.93 3.36 11.95
C PRO A 114 -10.01 3.22 10.73
N PHE A 115 -9.05 4.13 10.57
CA PHE A 115 -8.16 4.16 9.39
C PHE A 115 -6.74 3.68 9.67
N GLY A 116 -6.37 3.38 10.91
CA GLY A 116 -5.06 2.86 11.25
C GLY A 116 -4.82 2.80 12.74
N ASP A 117 -4.02 1.85 13.15
CA ASP A 117 -3.68 1.58 14.53
C ASP A 117 -2.25 2.03 14.86
N LEU A 118 -1.99 2.23 16.15
CA LEU A 118 -0.65 2.32 16.68
C LEU A 118 -0.26 0.97 17.26
N LEU A 119 0.65 0.27 16.59
CA LEU A 119 1.16 -1.02 17.05
C LEU A 119 2.38 -0.85 17.96
N LYS A 120 2.46 -1.63 19.04
CA LYS A 120 3.63 -1.78 19.90
C LYS A 120 4.28 -3.13 19.69
N PHE A 121 5.59 -3.14 19.56
CA PHE A 121 6.42 -4.34 19.46
C PHE A 121 7.16 -4.56 20.77
N SER A 122 6.85 -5.64 21.46
CA SER A 122 7.37 -5.95 22.80
C SER A 122 8.22 -7.22 22.77
N VAL A 123 9.47 -7.13 23.22
CA VAL A 123 10.37 -8.29 23.34
C VAL A 123 10.08 -9.01 24.67
N GLN A 124 9.70 -10.27 24.59
CA GLN A 124 9.33 -11.06 25.77
C GLN A 124 10.49 -11.16 26.77
N GLY A 125 10.18 -10.98 28.06
CA GLY A 125 11.17 -11.05 29.12
C GLY A 125 12.10 -9.83 29.25
N ARG A 126 11.97 -8.83 28.35
CA ARG A 126 12.70 -7.56 28.42
C ARG A 126 11.80 -6.49 29.07
N LYS A 127 12.37 -5.73 30.00
CA LYS A 127 11.73 -4.48 30.45
C LYS A 127 11.80 -3.43 29.36
N GLU A 128 10.89 -2.49 29.38
CA GLU A 128 10.94 -1.31 28.49
C GLU A 128 12.30 -0.62 28.64
N THR A 129 12.87 -0.22 27.51
CA THR A 129 14.17 0.45 27.45
C THR A 129 14.07 1.92 27.86
N GLY A 130 12.86 2.48 27.80
CA GLY A 130 12.59 3.90 27.95
C GLY A 130 12.98 4.74 26.74
N ARG A 131 13.46 4.11 25.65
CA ARG A 131 13.75 4.76 24.35
C ARG A 131 12.65 4.43 23.37
N LYS A 132 11.61 5.22 23.38
CA LYS A 132 10.48 5.03 22.48
C LYS A 132 10.82 5.53 21.07
N VAL A 133 10.52 4.72 20.06
CA VAL A 133 10.64 5.08 18.65
C VAL A 133 9.31 4.86 17.97
N LEU A 134 8.72 5.90 17.39
CA LEU A 134 7.58 5.84 16.51
C LEU A 134 8.05 5.82 15.06
N LEU A 135 7.81 4.72 14.36
CA LEU A 135 7.96 4.61 12.91
C LEU A 135 6.65 4.99 12.25
N VAL A 136 6.65 6.05 11.47
CA VAL A 136 5.50 6.47 10.67
C VAL A 136 5.62 5.83 9.29
N ALA A 137 4.78 4.83 9.06
CA ALA A 137 4.74 4.10 7.81
C ALA A 137 3.99 4.91 6.73
N PRO A 138 4.41 4.81 5.46
CA PRO A 138 3.69 5.45 4.36
C PRO A 138 2.29 4.84 4.16
N MET A 139 1.33 5.67 3.77
CA MET A 139 0.02 5.25 3.25
C MET A 139 0.01 5.42 1.72
N SER A 140 1.04 4.91 1.05
CA SER A 140 1.22 5.02 -0.40
C SER A 140 1.01 3.68 -1.13
N GLY A 141 0.01 2.92 -0.69
CA GLY A 141 -0.38 1.65 -1.30
C GLY A 141 0.21 0.41 -0.63
N HIS A 142 1.38 0.47 -0.02
CA HIS A 142 1.99 -0.66 0.68
C HIS A 142 1.61 -0.68 2.16
N TYR A 143 1.65 -1.88 2.75
CA TYR A 143 1.43 -2.07 4.18
C TYR A 143 2.66 -1.68 5.02
N ALA A 144 2.44 -1.38 6.29
CA ALA A 144 3.51 -1.03 7.23
C ALA A 144 4.57 -2.12 7.41
N THR A 145 4.26 -3.37 7.07
CA THR A 145 5.19 -4.52 7.07
C THR A 145 6.41 -4.29 6.18
N LEU A 146 6.35 -3.36 5.21
CA LEU A 146 7.51 -2.91 4.44
C LEU A 146 8.65 -2.40 5.34
N LEU A 147 8.34 -1.90 6.54
CA LEU A 147 9.32 -1.43 7.53
C LEU A 147 9.83 -2.55 8.47
N ARG A 148 9.49 -3.81 8.22
CA ARG A 148 9.88 -4.97 9.05
C ARG A 148 11.38 -4.99 9.39
N SER A 149 12.25 -4.77 8.41
CA SER A 149 13.69 -4.76 8.63
C SER A 149 14.14 -3.62 9.54
N THR A 150 13.50 -2.46 9.45
CA THR A 150 13.75 -1.31 10.33
C THR A 150 13.29 -1.62 11.76
N VAL A 151 12.11 -2.22 11.92
CA VAL A 151 11.61 -2.68 13.23
C VAL A 151 12.61 -3.64 13.87
N ILE A 152 13.02 -4.68 13.13
CA ILE A 152 14.00 -5.68 13.60
C ILE A 152 15.30 -5.02 14.06
N SER A 153 15.78 -4.03 13.30
CA SER A 153 17.04 -3.34 13.61
C SER A 153 16.95 -2.46 14.86
N LEU A 154 15.77 -1.92 15.19
CA LEU A 154 15.55 -1.04 16.34
C LEU A 154 15.20 -1.81 17.62
N LEU A 155 14.57 -2.98 17.49
CA LEU A 155 14.08 -3.76 18.62
C LEU A 155 15.13 -4.10 19.71
N PRO A 156 16.42 -4.34 19.40
CA PRO A 156 17.41 -4.60 20.45
C PRO A 156 17.57 -3.45 21.44
N ASP A 157 17.44 -2.20 21.02
CA ASP A 157 17.78 -1.01 21.79
C ASP A 157 16.58 -0.11 22.11
N CYS A 158 15.43 -0.32 21.49
CA CYS A 158 14.29 0.60 21.57
C CYS A 158 12.97 -0.12 21.85
N ASP A 159 12.01 0.63 22.38
CA ASP A 159 10.60 0.28 22.43
C ASP A 159 9.95 0.80 21.16
N VAL A 160 9.64 -0.11 20.22
CA VAL A 160 9.25 0.25 18.85
C VAL A 160 7.74 0.33 18.72
N TYR A 161 7.26 1.41 18.12
CA TYR A 161 5.88 1.63 17.75
C TYR A 161 5.79 1.92 16.26
N VAL A 162 4.72 1.46 15.61
CA VAL A 162 4.53 1.64 14.15
C VAL A 162 3.10 2.06 13.87
N THR A 163 2.90 3.02 12.98
CA THR A 163 1.57 3.31 12.43
C THR A 163 1.19 2.23 11.43
N ASP A 164 0.07 1.55 11.63
CA ASP A 164 -0.42 0.46 10.79
C ASP A 164 -1.74 0.86 10.12
N TRP A 165 -1.64 1.38 8.90
CA TRP A 165 -2.78 1.90 8.15
C TRP A 165 -3.67 0.77 7.64
N HIS A 166 -4.99 0.98 7.68
CA HIS A 166 -5.98 0.01 7.25
C HIS A 166 -6.30 0.17 5.76
N ASN A 167 -6.62 -0.94 5.11
CA ASN A 167 -7.07 -0.93 3.72
C ASN A 167 -8.44 -0.26 3.62
N ALA A 168 -8.53 0.84 2.88
CA ALA A 168 -9.75 1.65 2.79
C ALA A 168 -10.96 0.87 2.25
N ARG A 169 -10.77 -0.19 1.45
CA ARG A 169 -11.86 -1.04 0.98
C ARG A 169 -12.59 -1.79 2.08
N ASP A 170 -11.91 -2.00 3.22
CA ASP A 170 -12.45 -2.75 4.36
C ASP A 170 -13.08 -1.84 5.42
N ILE A 171 -13.01 -0.51 5.23
CA ILE A 171 -13.53 0.50 6.16
C ILE A 171 -14.93 0.96 5.72
N PRO A 172 -15.98 0.73 6.51
CA PRO A 172 -17.34 1.16 6.16
C PRO A 172 -17.42 2.68 5.90
N VAL A 173 -18.29 3.08 4.96
CA VAL A 173 -18.49 4.52 4.65
C VAL A 173 -18.97 5.31 5.89
N SER A 174 -19.66 4.66 6.82
CA SER A 174 -20.10 5.27 8.09
C SER A 174 -18.96 5.71 9.00
N ALA A 175 -17.73 5.23 8.80
CA ALA A 175 -16.54 5.70 9.53
C ALA A 175 -16.12 7.14 9.12
N GLY A 176 -16.76 7.71 8.11
CA GLY A 176 -16.49 9.06 7.62
C GLY A 176 -15.42 9.10 6.52
N LYS A 177 -14.98 10.31 6.20
CA LYS A 177 -13.87 10.59 5.28
C LYS A 177 -12.53 10.46 6.01
N PHE A 178 -11.44 10.44 5.22
CA PHE A 178 -10.08 10.51 5.74
C PHE A 178 -9.19 11.21 4.72
N ASP A 179 -8.69 12.38 5.08
CA ASP A 179 -7.82 13.23 4.27
C ASP A 179 -6.47 13.51 4.97
N ILE A 180 -5.66 14.43 4.44
CA ILE A 180 -4.35 14.72 5.03
C ILE A 180 -4.45 15.39 6.40
N GLU A 181 -5.51 16.14 6.68
CA GLU A 181 -5.76 16.71 8.00
C GLU A 181 -6.06 15.61 9.01
N ASP A 182 -6.95 14.65 8.64
CA ASP A 182 -7.27 13.51 9.49
C ASP A 182 -6.02 12.66 9.77
N TYR A 183 -5.20 12.41 8.73
CA TYR A 183 -3.92 11.71 8.88
C TYR A 183 -2.98 12.43 9.86
N THR A 184 -2.83 13.74 9.70
CA THR A 184 -1.99 14.59 10.58
C THR A 184 -2.47 14.52 12.01
N LEU A 185 -3.79 14.60 12.25
CA LEU A 185 -4.38 14.50 13.58
C LEU A 185 -4.18 13.09 14.20
N TYR A 186 -4.22 12.02 13.41
CA TYR A 186 -3.84 10.68 13.91
C TYR A 186 -2.40 10.66 14.42
N LEU A 187 -1.47 11.29 13.69
CA LEU A 187 -0.07 11.40 14.15
C LEU A 187 0.06 12.23 15.43
N VAL A 188 -0.68 13.33 15.54
CA VAL A 188 -0.74 14.14 16.76
C VAL A 188 -1.23 13.29 17.95
N ASP A 189 -2.31 12.53 17.77
CA ASP A 189 -2.85 11.65 18.81
C ASP A 189 -1.84 10.57 19.22
N PHE A 190 -1.16 9.94 18.25
CA PHE A 190 -0.16 8.91 18.51
C PHE A 190 1.05 9.48 19.25
N MET A 191 1.57 10.63 18.83
CA MET A 191 2.69 11.31 19.51
C MET A 191 2.29 11.74 20.92
N HIS A 192 1.10 12.30 21.09
CA HIS A 192 0.59 12.70 22.41
C HIS A 192 0.44 11.49 23.35
N HIS A 193 -0.07 10.34 22.84
CA HIS A 193 -0.19 9.11 23.59
C HIS A 193 1.19 8.57 24.05
N LEU A 194 2.20 8.65 23.17
CA LEU A 194 3.54 8.15 23.48
C LEU A 194 4.34 9.09 24.39
N GLY A 195 4.05 10.39 24.33
CA GLY A 195 4.69 11.43 25.15
C GLY A 195 6.03 11.95 24.61
N PRO A 196 6.60 12.97 25.29
CA PRO A 196 7.71 13.78 24.74
C PRO A 196 9.06 13.05 24.64
N ASP A 197 9.24 11.92 25.32
CA ASP A 197 10.48 11.12 25.23
C ASP A 197 10.52 10.20 24.01
N THR A 198 9.63 10.42 23.03
CA THR A 198 9.54 9.63 21.81
C THR A 198 10.39 10.21 20.70
N HIS A 199 11.17 9.35 20.04
CA HIS A 199 11.84 9.64 18.78
C HIS A 199 10.92 9.28 17.62
N VAL A 200 10.71 10.17 16.65
CA VAL A 200 9.84 9.93 15.51
C VAL A 200 10.67 9.79 14.24
N ILE A 201 10.40 8.73 13.48
CA ILE A 201 11.03 8.46 12.18
C ILE A 201 9.92 8.31 11.14
N ALA A 202 9.82 9.23 10.19
CA ALA A 202 8.89 9.15 9.09
C ALA A 202 9.62 8.78 7.79
N VAL A 203 9.09 7.77 7.09
CA VAL A 203 9.74 7.22 5.90
C VAL A 203 8.88 7.52 4.67
N CYS A 204 9.46 8.24 3.69
CA CYS A 204 8.86 8.55 2.41
C CYS A 204 7.66 9.52 2.54
N GLN A 205 6.53 9.21 1.92
CA GLN A 205 5.32 10.02 1.78
C GLN A 205 4.83 10.71 3.08
N PRO A 206 4.86 10.12 4.29
CA PRO A 206 4.37 10.80 5.49
C PRO A 206 5.29 11.89 6.05
N ALA A 207 6.49 12.09 5.49
CA ALA A 207 7.45 13.06 6.04
C ALA A 207 6.87 14.50 6.19
N PRO A 208 6.24 15.11 5.19
CA PRO A 208 5.64 16.44 5.33
C PRO A 208 4.49 16.48 6.36
N LEU A 209 3.65 15.43 6.40
CA LEU A 209 2.54 15.36 7.35
C LEU A 209 3.01 15.14 8.79
N THR A 210 4.12 14.40 8.97
CA THR A 210 4.74 14.20 10.28
C THR A 210 5.42 15.49 10.75
N LEU A 211 6.04 16.24 9.83
CA LEU A 211 6.56 17.58 10.14
C LEU A 211 5.43 18.52 10.57
N ALA A 212 4.30 18.53 9.83
CA ALA A 212 3.14 19.34 10.18
C ALA A 212 2.55 18.96 11.56
N ALA A 213 2.42 17.64 11.85
CA ALA A 213 1.98 17.17 13.16
C ALA A 213 2.92 17.62 14.29
N THR A 214 4.23 17.55 14.05
CA THR A 214 5.24 18.00 15.04
C THR A 214 5.19 19.51 15.24
N ALA A 215 5.01 20.30 14.17
CA ALA A 215 4.86 21.74 14.25
C ALA A 215 3.58 22.13 15.00
N TYR A 216 2.46 21.45 14.74
CA TYR A 216 1.21 21.64 15.46
C TYR A 216 1.37 21.37 16.97
N LEU A 217 2.04 20.27 17.35
CA LEU A 217 2.32 19.98 18.75
C LEU A 217 3.24 21.03 19.38
N ALA A 218 4.21 21.57 18.65
CA ALA A 218 5.08 22.61 19.16
C ALA A 218 4.34 23.91 19.51
N GLU A 219 3.23 24.20 18.83
CA GLU A 219 2.40 25.37 19.04
C GLU A 219 1.31 25.14 20.09
N GLU A 220 0.56 24.04 19.98
CA GLU A 220 -0.65 23.79 20.77
C GLU A 220 -0.41 22.98 22.05
N ALA A 221 0.60 22.09 22.06
CA ALA A 221 0.92 21.20 23.18
C ALA A 221 2.44 20.91 23.25
N PRO A 222 3.27 21.92 23.58
CA PRO A 222 4.74 21.78 23.56
C PRO A 222 5.27 20.66 24.45
N GLU A 223 4.54 20.32 25.52
CA GLU A 223 4.87 19.23 26.44
C GLU A 223 4.73 17.82 25.81
N ALA A 224 3.99 17.70 24.71
CA ALA A 224 3.81 16.44 23.95
C ALA A 224 4.72 16.35 22.71
N GLN A 225 5.51 17.40 22.45
CA GLN A 225 6.41 17.43 21.30
C GLN A 225 7.45 16.28 21.36
N PRO A 226 7.69 15.55 20.26
CA PRO A 226 8.64 14.46 20.24
C PRO A 226 10.07 14.95 20.49
N ARG A 227 10.90 14.11 21.10
CA ARG A 227 12.30 14.40 21.42
C ARG A 227 13.18 14.63 20.20
N SER A 228 12.91 13.94 19.11
CA SER A 228 13.56 14.15 17.82
C SER A 228 12.63 13.72 16.67
N LEU A 229 12.85 14.33 15.52
CA LEU A 229 12.19 14.01 14.27
C LEU A 229 13.23 13.68 13.21
N THR A 230 13.11 12.51 12.59
CA THR A 230 13.92 12.07 11.46
C THR A 230 13.02 11.84 10.26
N LEU A 231 13.30 12.52 9.15
CA LEU A 231 12.57 12.43 7.90
C LEU A 231 13.45 11.76 6.84
N ILE A 232 12.97 10.65 6.27
CA ILE A 232 13.76 9.83 5.35
C ILE A 232 13.08 9.81 3.98
N GLY A 233 13.69 10.43 2.98
CA GLY A 233 13.30 10.34 1.56
C GLY A 233 11.88 10.84 1.25
N GLY A 234 11.37 11.80 2.02
CA GLY A 234 10.03 12.35 1.83
C GLY A 234 10.03 13.69 1.09
N PRO A 235 8.93 14.00 0.39
CA PRO A 235 8.78 15.23 -0.40
C PRO A 235 8.44 16.43 0.50
N ILE A 236 9.44 17.00 1.18
CA ILE A 236 9.23 18.18 2.05
C ILE A 236 9.01 19.44 1.21
N ASP A 237 9.73 19.55 0.11
CA ASP A 237 9.58 20.60 -0.90
C ASP A 237 9.69 19.92 -2.28
N PRO A 238 8.57 19.51 -2.88
CA PRO A 238 8.60 18.82 -4.17
C PRO A 238 9.09 19.69 -5.32
N ASP A 239 8.98 21.02 -5.22
CA ASP A 239 9.47 21.95 -6.24
C ASP A 239 10.99 22.10 -6.21
N ALA A 240 11.63 21.91 -5.04
CA ALA A 240 13.08 21.97 -4.91
C ALA A 240 13.80 20.79 -5.58
N ALA A 241 13.14 19.65 -5.73
CA ALA A 241 13.69 18.45 -6.36
C ALA A 241 12.63 17.75 -7.22
N PRO A 242 12.30 18.29 -8.41
CA PRO A 242 11.29 17.72 -9.29
C PRO A 242 11.60 16.26 -9.67
N THR A 243 10.55 15.46 -9.79
CA THR A 243 10.59 14.07 -10.21
C THR A 243 9.49 13.81 -11.25
N ASP A 244 9.57 12.70 -11.97
CA ASP A 244 8.52 12.30 -12.92
C ASP A 244 7.13 12.25 -12.25
N VAL A 245 7.06 11.95 -10.96
CA VAL A 245 5.81 11.91 -10.18
C VAL A 245 5.27 13.33 -9.93
N THR A 246 6.14 14.28 -9.54
CA THR A 246 5.73 15.67 -9.32
C THR A 246 5.36 16.35 -10.64
N ASP A 247 6.12 16.09 -11.70
CA ASP A 247 5.83 16.60 -13.06
C ASP A 247 4.49 16.06 -13.58
N PHE A 248 4.19 14.78 -13.36
CA PHE A 248 2.88 14.21 -13.66
C PHE A 248 1.78 14.91 -12.86
N GLY A 249 1.97 15.10 -11.55
CA GLY A 249 1.02 15.80 -10.68
C GLY A 249 0.69 17.20 -11.19
N HIS A 250 1.70 17.97 -11.65
CA HIS A 250 1.52 19.30 -12.22
C HIS A 250 0.88 19.30 -13.62
N SER A 251 0.99 18.20 -14.37
CA SER A 251 0.48 18.09 -15.74
C SER A 251 -1.02 17.79 -15.83
N VAL A 252 -1.64 17.31 -14.75
CA VAL A 252 -3.04 16.87 -14.71
C VAL A 252 -3.89 17.77 -13.81
N THR A 253 -5.14 18.01 -14.22
CA THR A 253 -6.09 18.70 -13.34
C THR A 253 -6.66 17.73 -12.30
N MET A 254 -7.06 18.26 -11.12
CA MET A 254 -7.69 17.46 -10.07
C MET A 254 -8.90 16.66 -10.57
N GLY A 255 -9.72 17.25 -11.46
CA GLY A 255 -10.87 16.55 -12.06
C GLY A 255 -10.47 15.40 -12.98
N GLN A 256 -9.38 15.52 -13.73
CA GLN A 256 -8.82 14.42 -14.54
C GLN A 256 -8.25 13.33 -13.64
N LEU A 257 -7.53 13.72 -12.58
CA LEU A 257 -6.96 12.79 -11.62
C LEU A 257 -8.06 11.96 -10.92
N GLU A 258 -9.14 12.62 -10.46
CA GLU A 258 -10.28 11.94 -9.88
C GLU A 258 -10.92 10.95 -10.87
N GLN A 259 -11.12 11.36 -12.14
CA GLN A 259 -11.71 10.47 -13.15
C GLN A 259 -10.85 9.26 -13.51
N LEU A 260 -9.53 9.42 -13.53
CA LEU A 260 -8.60 8.36 -13.94
C LEU A 260 -8.26 7.41 -12.81
N MET A 261 -8.05 7.93 -11.61
CA MET A 261 -7.46 7.17 -10.49
C MET A 261 -8.48 6.72 -9.47
N ILE A 262 -9.60 7.44 -9.27
CA ILE A 262 -10.54 7.14 -8.21
C ILE A 262 -11.62 6.19 -8.69
N GLN A 263 -11.85 5.14 -7.91
CA GLN A 263 -12.89 4.14 -8.11
C GLN A 263 -13.76 4.03 -6.84
N GLN A 264 -14.86 3.32 -6.95
CA GLN A 264 -15.70 3.01 -5.78
C GLN A 264 -15.61 1.52 -5.47
N VAL A 265 -15.41 1.23 -4.19
CA VAL A 265 -15.33 -0.14 -3.67
C VAL A 265 -16.61 -0.89 -3.98
N GLY A 266 -16.48 -2.09 -4.56
CA GLY A 266 -17.58 -2.96 -4.93
C GLY A 266 -18.24 -3.67 -3.75
N PHE A 267 -19.30 -4.42 -4.02
CA PHE A 267 -20.16 -5.04 -3.00
C PHE A 267 -19.51 -6.14 -2.15
N LYS A 268 -18.33 -6.60 -2.54
CA LYS A 268 -17.61 -7.68 -1.85
C LYS A 268 -17.00 -7.26 -0.51
N TYR A 269 -16.76 -5.97 -0.31
CA TYR A 269 -15.99 -5.43 0.80
C TYR A 269 -16.84 -4.59 1.75
N ALA A 270 -16.43 -4.46 3.02
CA ALA A 270 -17.14 -3.68 4.02
C ALA A 270 -17.23 -2.18 3.67
N GLY A 271 -16.25 -1.66 2.94
CA GLY A 271 -16.21 -0.27 2.45
C GLY A 271 -17.02 -0.02 1.17
N VAL A 272 -17.99 -0.87 0.84
CA VAL A 272 -18.83 -0.71 -0.36
C VAL A 272 -19.30 0.74 -0.55
N GLY A 273 -19.05 1.27 -1.78
CA GLY A 273 -19.38 2.66 -2.12
C GLY A 273 -18.35 3.70 -1.69
N ARG A 274 -17.34 3.36 -0.87
CA ARG A 274 -16.23 4.27 -0.55
C ARG A 274 -15.44 4.60 -1.80
N LYS A 275 -15.14 5.87 -1.99
CA LYS A 275 -14.19 6.30 -3.02
C LYS A 275 -12.77 6.00 -2.57
N VAL A 276 -12.01 5.35 -3.43
CA VAL A 276 -10.62 4.95 -3.15
C VAL A 276 -9.73 5.16 -4.37
N TYR A 277 -8.44 5.35 -4.14
CA TYR A 277 -7.41 5.08 -5.14
C TYR A 277 -7.00 3.61 -4.99
N PRO A 278 -7.40 2.72 -5.93
CA PRO A 278 -7.18 1.28 -5.78
C PRO A 278 -5.69 0.92 -5.71
N GLY A 279 -5.33 0.02 -4.79
CA GLY A 279 -3.97 -0.47 -4.65
C GLY A 279 -3.41 -1.09 -5.93
N LEU A 280 -4.24 -1.77 -6.72
CA LEU A 280 -3.84 -2.33 -8.02
C LEU A 280 -3.41 -1.26 -9.02
N LEU A 281 -4.06 -0.08 -9.05
CA LEU A 281 -3.63 1.03 -9.89
C LEU A 281 -2.33 1.67 -9.38
N GLN A 282 -2.18 1.79 -8.05
CA GLN A 282 -0.95 2.26 -7.44
C GLN A 282 0.22 1.34 -7.78
N LEU A 283 0.03 0.02 -7.66
CA LEU A 283 1.03 -0.98 -8.02
C LEU A 283 1.41 -0.89 -9.50
N ALA A 284 0.43 -0.74 -10.40
CA ALA A 284 0.71 -0.57 -11.83
C ALA A 284 1.57 0.69 -12.08
N SER A 285 1.31 1.79 -11.39
CA SER A 285 2.13 3.01 -11.46
C SER A 285 3.56 2.75 -10.96
N PHE A 286 3.74 2.08 -9.83
CA PHE A 286 5.08 1.74 -9.31
C PHE A 286 5.87 0.82 -10.26
N ILE A 287 5.22 -0.20 -10.82
CA ILE A 287 5.86 -1.11 -11.78
C ILE A 287 6.27 -0.35 -13.04
N SER A 288 5.43 0.58 -13.53
CA SER A 288 5.71 1.34 -14.75
C SER A 288 6.96 2.22 -14.68
N MET A 289 7.32 2.72 -13.49
CA MET A 289 8.53 3.54 -13.29
C MET A 289 9.83 2.74 -13.52
N ASN A 290 9.81 1.41 -13.34
CA ASN A 290 10.97 0.52 -13.52
C ASN A 290 10.58 -0.77 -14.25
N ASN A 291 9.77 -0.66 -15.29
CA ASN A 291 9.13 -1.80 -15.98
C ASN A 291 10.12 -2.88 -16.43
N ASP A 292 11.25 -2.50 -17.01
CA ASP A 292 12.26 -3.47 -17.49
C ASP A 292 12.88 -4.27 -16.33
N THR A 293 13.20 -3.61 -15.22
CA THR A 293 13.73 -4.26 -14.02
C THR A 293 12.76 -5.29 -13.47
N HIS A 294 11.48 -4.94 -13.36
CA HIS A 294 10.45 -5.87 -12.87
C HIS A 294 10.21 -7.02 -13.82
N ARG A 295 10.09 -6.75 -15.12
CA ARG A 295 9.94 -7.80 -16.14
C ARG A 295 11.08 -8.80 -16.09
N ASP A 296 12.31 -8.32 -16.01
CA ASP A 296 13.50 -9.17 -15.97
C ASP A 296 13.56 -9.97 -14.66
N ALA A 297 13.17 -9.38 -13.53
CA ALA A 297 13.08 -10.08 -12.25
C ALA A 297 12.08 -11.23 -12.28
N PHE A 298 10.88 -11.04 -12.85
CA PHE A 298 9.88 -12.11 -13.00
C PHE A 298 10.31 -13.18 -13.99
N THR A 299 10.90 -12.81 -15.14
CA THR A 299 11.42 -13.74 -16.13
C THR A 299 12.53 -14.61 -15.52
N ASN A 300 13.46 -14.00 -14.80
CA ASN A 300 14.53 -14.71 -14.09
C ASN A 300 13.95 -15.62 -12.99
N GLN A 301 12.91 -15.20 -12.28
CA GLN A 301 12.29 -16.03 -11.27
C GLN A 301 11.65 -17.29 -11.85
N ILE A 302 10.90 -17.17 -12.95
CA ILE A 302 10.34 -18.32 -13.66
C ILE A 302 11.47 -19.28 -14.07
N THR A 303 12.57 -18.76 -14.61
CA THR A 303 13.76 -19.55 -14.99
C THR A 303 14.36 -20.29 -13.79
N ARG A 304 14.50 -19.63 -12.64
CA ARG A 304 15.04 -20.22 -11.40
C ARG A 304 14.15 -21.34 -10.86
N VAL A 305 12.84 -21.11 -10.85
CA VAL A 305 11.88 -22.12 -10.42
C VAL A 305 11.93 -23.33 -11.34
N ALA A 306 11.93 -23.13 -12.67
CA ALA A 306 12.01 -24.20 -13.66
C ALA A 306 13.29 -25.05 -13.49
N HIS A 307 14.42 -24.42 -13.12
CA HIS A 307 15.69 -25.12 -12.89
C HIS A 307 15.92 -25.56 -11.42
N LYS A 308 14.90 -25.42 -10.56
CA LYS A 308 14.93 -25.82 -9.12
C LYS A 308 16.08 -25.16 -8.32
N ALA A 309 16.41 -23.91 -8.64
CA ALA A 309 17.47 -23.15 -7.99
C ALA A 309 16.94 -22.47 -6.69
N ALA A 310 16.81 -23.25 -5.60
CA ALA A 310 16.09 -22.88 -4.39
C ALA A 310 16.60 -21.61 -3.66
N HIS A 311 17.93 -21.40 -3.55
CA HIS A 311 18.48 -20.30 -2.73
C HIS A 311 18.23 -18.89 -3.28
N GLU A 312 18.13 -18.74 -4.60
CA GLU A 312 17.86 -17.43 -5.21
C GLU A 312 16.35 -17.13 -5.27
N HIS A 313 15.53 -18.16 -5.16
CA HIS A 313 14.09 -18.11 -5.12
C HIS A 313 13.58 -17.30 -3.92
N ASP A 314 14.17 -17.50 -2.73
CA ASP A 314 13.72 -16.87 -1.48
C ASP A 314 13.88 -15.36 -1.46
N LYS A 315 14.93 -14.81 -2.07
CA LYS A 315 15.15 -13.35 -2.13
C LYS A 315 14.08 -12.64 -2.96
N HIS A 316 13.76 -13.23 -4.13
CA HIS A 316 12.71 -12.70 -4.99
C HIS A 316 11.37 -12.72 -4.26
N ASN A 317 11.01 -13.86 -3.68
CA ASN A 317 9.74 -14.03 -2.98
C ASN A 317 9.61 -13.08 -1.79
N LYS A 318 10.65 -12.94 -0.94
CA LYS A 318 10.64 -12.01 0.19
C LYS A 318 10.43 -10.57 -0.24
N PHE A 319 11.05 -10.15 -1.34
CA PHE A 319 10.85 -8.79 -1.86
C PHE A 319 9.46 -8.61 -2.45
N TYR A 320 9.04 -9.51 -3.36
CA TYR A 320 7.77 -9.34 -4.08
C TYR A 320 6.54 -9.69 -3.24
N ASP A 321 6.66 -10.46 -2.16
CA ASP A 321 5.57 -10.66 -1.20
C ASP A 321 5.17 -9.35 -0.51
N GLU A 322 6.13 -8.45 -0.25
CA GLU A 322 5.87 -7.11 0.27
C GLU A 322 5.49 -6.11 -0.84
N TYR A 323 6.26 -6.11 -1.93
CA TYR A 323 6.10 -5.14 -3.01
C TYR A 323 4.77 -5.28 -3.77
N LEU A 324 4.25 -6.50 -3.91
CA LEU A 324 2.96 -6.75 -4.56
C LEU A 324 1.78 -6.57 -3.61
N ALA A 325 1.98 -6.65 -2.31
CA ALA A 325 0.93 -6.49 -1.31
C ALA A 325 0.53 -5.01 -1.20
N VAL A 326 -0.63 -4.69 -1.77
CA VAL A 326 -1.12 -3.32 -1.84
C VAL A 326 -2.49 -3.16 -1.20
N MET A 327 -2.73 -1.97 -0.66
CA MET A 327 -4.00 -1.57 -0.08
C MET A 327 -4.60 -0.38 -0.84
N ASP A 328 -5.90 -0.28 -0.82
CA ASP A 328 -6.63 0.87 -1.34
C ASP A 328 -6.46 2.05 -0.39
N MET A 329 -6.23 3.23 -0.96
CA MET A 329 -6.09 4.49 -0.23
C MET A 329 -7.40 5.26 -0.28
N PRO A 330 -7.84 5.94 0.81
CA PRO A 330 -8.99 6.85 0.73
C PRO A 330 -8.79 7.90 -0.36
N ALA A 331 -9.80 8.14 -1.18
CA ALA A 331 -9.69 9.10 -2.29
C ALA A 331 -9.39 10.51 -1.80
N GLU A 332 -10.01 10.90 -0.69
CA GLU A 332 -9.82 12.21 -0.08
C GLU A 332 -8.36 12.41 0.35
N PHE A 333 -7.73 11.39 0.93
CA PHE A 333 -6.32 11.43 1.30
C PHE A 333 -5.42 11.58 0.08
N TYR A 334 -5.63 10.77 -0.97
CA TYR A 334 -4.83 10.86 -2.19
C TYR A 334 -4.97 12.22 -2.87
N LEU A 335 -6.21 12.67 -3.10
CA LEU A 335 -6.47 13.92 -3.79
C LEU A 335 -5.95 15.14 -3.00
N SER A 336 -6.14 15.16 -1.68
CA SER A 336 -5.62 16.23 -0.84
C SER A 336 -4.09 16.23 -0.75
N THR A 337 -3.45 15.06 -0.79
CA THR A 337 -1.98 14.96 -0.87
C THR A 337 -1.46 15.59 -2.16
N VAL A 338 -1.99 15.18 -3.33
CA VAL A 338 -1.55 15.75 -4.63
C VAL A 338 -1.83 17.25 -4.74
N GLN A 339 -2.87 17.74 -4.07
CA GLN A 339 -3.23 19.15 -4.13
C GLN A 339 -2.36 20.04 -3.24
N ARG A 340 -1.81 19.54 -2.13
CA ARG A 340 -1.23 20.37 -1.06
C ARG A 340 0.20 20.00 -0.67
N VAL A 341 0.67 18.86 -1.07
CA VAL A 341 2.03 18.37 -0.87
C VAL A 341 2.73 18.24 -2.21
#